data_db6c9b1f0a4ea016807e3e89d869aa2e
#
_entry.id   db6c9b1f0a4ea016807e3e89d869aa2e
#
_cell.length_a   1.000
_cell.length_b   1.000
_cell.length_c   1.000
_cell.angle_alpha   90.00
_cell.angle_beta   90.00
_cell.angle_gamma   90.00
#
_symmetry.space_group_name_H-M   'P 1'
#
loop_
_entity.id
_entity.type
_entity.pdbx_description
1 polymer ?
#
loop_
_entity_poly.entity_id
_entity_poly.type
_entity_poly.pdbx_seq_one_letter_code
_entity_poly.pdbx_strand_id
1 'polypeptide(L)'
;MRLALLLAATFSLAASMAAASGFPVTVKSCNRDVTFEAAPKRAVSQDINLTEMMLALGLTGNMAGYSGISGWYKMDDALKERLDSLPELAPQRPTKEVLLAADADFLFAGWNYGLKVGGELTPDTLLPLGIKVYELTESCIHIMKKDKSSMDDMYNDILNIGRIFGVEEKAVALVDGYKQEIAAATATVAGAGEAPKVFVYDSGEEKPFTAGRFAMPTALIEAAGGRNIMEDVETSWTEVGWEPVIERNPDIVLIVDYGAVSAAEKIDFMRRNPAFKDIPAVKNNRFVILPYAQATPGPRNIEAVKALAAAFHPKSN
;
A
#
# COMPACT_ATOMS: atom_id res chain seq x y z
N MET A 1 -58.26 -41.24 48.18
CA MET A 1 -57.10 -41.47 47.27
C MET A 1 -56.99 -40.28 46.30
N ARG A 2 -56.03 -39.38 46.51
CA ARG A 2 -55.75 -38.23 45.62
C ARG A 2 -54.41 -38.50 44.90
N LEU A 3 -54.47 -38.64 43.60
CA LEU A 3 -53.33 -38.89 42.75
C LEU A 3 -52.72 -37.52 42.41
N ALA A 4 -51.50 -37.29 42.85
CA ALA A 4 -50.72 -36.10 42.48
C ALA A 4 -49.92 -36.38 41.20
N LEU A 5 -50.22 -35.65 40.12
CA LEU A 5 -49.38 -35.62 38.86
C LEU A 5 -48.24 -34.70 39.09
N LEU A 6 -47.00 -35.24 39.03
CA LEU A 6 -45.74 -34.47 38.89
C LEU A 6 -45.47 -34.16 37.42
N LEU A 7 -45.58 -32.89 37.08
CA LEU A 7 -45.09 -32.39 35.77
C LEU A 7 -43.57 -32.16 35.85
N ALA A 8 -42.79 -32.97 35.13
CA ALA A 8 -41.37 -32.74 34.93
C ALA A 8 -41.17 -31.78 33.76
N ALA A 9 -40.77 -30.54 34.06
CA ALA A 9 -40.38 -29.59 33.04
C ALA A 9 -38.93 -29.88 32.58
N THR A 10 -38.77 -30.37 31.36
CA THR A 10 -37.47 -30.52 30.70
C THR A 10 -37.01 -29.17 30.15
N PHE A 11 -36.01 -28.59 30.79
CA PHE A 11 -35.32 -27.41 30.32
C PHE A 11 -34.33 -27.82 29.20
N SER A 12 -34.68 -27.57 27.93
CA SER A 12 -33.76 -27.74 26.81
C SER A 12 -32.82 -26.55 26.81
N LEU A 13 -31.55 -26.77 27.20
CA LEU A 13 -30.45 -25.83 26.93
C LEU A 13 -30.19 -25.82 25.43
N ALA A 14 -30.69 -24.82 24.73
CA ALA A 14 -30.20 -24.49 23.38
C ALA A 14 -28.78 -23.95 23.52
N ALA A 15 -27.78 -24.80 23.29
CA ALA A 15 -26.41 -24.35 23.06
C ALA A 15 -26.41 -23.51 21.78
N SER A 16 -26.30 -22.17 21.89
CA SER A 16 -25.90 -21.32 20.78
C SER A 16 -24.57 -21.84 20.27
N MET A 17 -24.58 -22.52 19.14
CA MET A 17 -23.38 -22.71 18.34
C MET A 17 -22.96 -21.30 17.88
N ALA A 18 -22.00 -20.69 18.60
CA ALA A 18 -21.23 -19.60 18.06
C ALA A 18 -20.64 -20.13 16.76
N ALA A 19 -20.94 -19.48 15.64
CA ALA A 19 -20.32 -19.80 14.36
C ALA A 19 -18.81 -19.86 14.61
N ALA A 20 -18.22 -21.01 14.33
CA ALA A 20 -16.80 -21.22 14.51
C ALA A 20 -16.09 -20.12 13.73
N SER A 21 -15.32 -19.29 14.42
CA SER A 21 -14.38 -18.39 13.78
C SER A 21 -13.62 -19.19 12.75
N GLY A 22 -13.49 -18.71 11.49
CA GLY A 22 -12.87 -19.45 10.38
C GLY A 22 -11.36 -19.70 10.57
N PHE A 23 -10.89 -19.74 11.81
CA PHE A 23 -9.53 -20.05 12.21
C PHE A 23 -9.35 -21.57 12.45
N PRO A 24 -8.14 -22.11 12.20
CA PRO A 24 -6.91 -21.41 11.76
C PRO A 24 -6.98 -20.94 10.30
N VAL A 25 -6.33 -19.80 10.01
CA VAL A 25 -6.22 -19.23 8.66
C VAL A 25 -4.75 -19.25 8.23
N THR A 26 -4.49 -19.77 7.04
CA THR A 26 -3.15 -19.70 6.42
C THR A 26 -3.19 -18.76 5.22
N VAL A 27 -2.25 -17.82 5.17
CA VAL A 27 -2.07 -16.89 4.06
C VAL A 27 -0.66 -17.00 3.50
N LYS A 28 -0.53 -16.69 2.19
CA LYS A 28 0.77 -16.54 1.56
C LYS A 28 1.32 -15.15 1.89
N SER A 29 2.52 -15.08 2.46
CA SER A 29 3.27 -13.87 2.75
C SER A 29 4.63 -13.97 2.05
N CYS A 30 4.80 -13.30 0.94
CA CYS A 30 5.93 -13.48 0.02
C CYS A 30 6.14 -14.97 -0.33
N ASN A 31 7.29 -15.53 0.06
CA ASN A 31 7.65 -16.94 -0.20
C ASN A 31 7.28 -17.89 0.95
N ARG A 32 6.55 -17.43 1.98
CA ARG A 32 6.20 -18.20 3.18
C ARG A 32 4.69 -18.39 3.28
N ASP A 33 4.29 -19.50 3.90
CA ASP A 33 2.93 -19.69 4.41
C ASP A 33 2.91 -19.33 5.90
N VAL A 34 1.99 -18.46 6.28
CA VAL A 34 1.84 -17.99 7.67
C VAL A 34 0.46 -18.38 8.17
N THR A 35 0.43 -19.20 9.24
CA THR A 35 -0.81 -19.66 9.85
C THR A 35 -1.13 -18.84 11.10
N PHE A 36 -2.38 -18.41 11.21
CA PHE A 36 -2.94 -17.68 12.35
C PHE A 36 -4.00 -18.55 13.00
N GLU A 37 -3.80 -18.90 14.28
CA GLU A 37 -4.76 -19.68 15.07
C GLU A 37 -5.95 -18.84 15.55
N ALA A 38 -5.77 -17.53 15.60
CA ALA A 38 -6.78 -16.54 15.94
C ALA A 38 -6.39 -15.18 15.31
N ALA A 39 -7.34 -14.26 15.22
CA ALA A 39 -7.08 -12.89 14.80
C ALA A 39 -6.10 -12.19 15.77
N PRO A 40 -5.09 -11.47 15.25
CA PRO A 40 -4.20 -10.66 16.09
C PRO A 40 -4.98 -9.60 16.86
N LYS A 41 -4.49 -9.26 18.05
CA LYS A 41 -5.15 -8.30 18.95
C LYS A 41 -4.34 -7.03 19.18
N ARG A 42 -3.05 -7.08 18.88
CA ARG A 42 -2.10 -5.98 19.10
C ARG A 42 -1.19 -5.79 17.90
N ALA A 43 -1.83 -5.53 16.76
CA ALA A 43 -1.14 -5.32 15.50
C ALA A 43 -0.40 -3.98 15.47
N VAL A 44 0.76 -3.99 14.83
CA VAL A 44 1.51 -2.80 14.43
C VAL A 44 1.61 -2.75 12.92
N SER A 45 1.32 -1.59 12.31
CA SER A 45 1.55 -1.34 10.89
C SER A 45 2.71 -0.38 10.69
N GLN A 46 3.51 -0.63 9.67
CA GLN A 46 4.60 0.25 9.27
C GLN A 46 4.22 1.02 8.01
N ASP A 47 4.43 2.35 8.06
CA ASP A 47 4.14 3.31 7.01
C ASP A 47 2.65 3.64 6.82
N ILE A 48 2.37 4.75 6.16
CA ILE A 48 1.02 5.31 5.98
C ILE A 48 0.11 4.39 5.18
N ASN A 49 0.60 3.84 4.10
CA ASN A 49 -0.18 3.05 3.15
C ASN A 49 -0.62 1.71 3.74
N LEU A 50 0.24 1.01 4.53
CA LEU A 50 -0.12 -0.22 5.23
C LEU A 50 -1.09 0.08 6.38
N THR A 51 -0.86 1.19 7.09
CA THR A 51 -1.77 1.65 8.14
C THR A 51 -3.16 1.92 7.58
N GLU A 52 -3.26 2.58 6.43
CA GLU A 52 -4.54 2.85 5.78
C GLU A 52 -5.28 1.60 5.30
N MET A 53 -4.59 0.52 4.92
CA MET A 53 -5.24 -0.77 4.64
C MET A 53 -5.92 -1.33 5.89
N MET A 54 -5.24 -1.27 7.06
CA MET A 54 -5.82 -1.67 8.35
C MET A 54 -7.05 -0.83 8.71
N LEU A 55 -6.96 0.51 8.54
CA LEU A 55 -8.06 1.43 8.81
C LEU A 55 -9.25 1.23 7.86
N ALA A 56 -9.01 0.97 6.57
CA ALA A 56 -10.06 0.69 5.59
C ALA A 56 -10.86 -0.57 5.93
N LEU A 57 -10.19 -1.55 6.51
CA LEU A 57 -10.82 -2.77 7.03
C LEU A 57 -11.47 -2.60 8.42
N GLY A 58 -11.36 -1.40 9.05
CA GLY A 58 -11.94 -1.11 10.37
C GLY A 58 -11.24 -1.81 11.51
N LEU A 59 -9.93 -2.05 11.40
CA LEU A 59 -9.15 -2.85 12.34
C LEU A 59 -8.51 -2.03 13.46
N THR A 60 -8.91 -0.76 13.66
CA THR A 60 -8.38 0.13 14.71
C THR A 60 -8.39 -0.55 16.09
N GLY A 61 -9.46 -1.29 16.42
CA GLY A 61 -9.58 -2.00 17.69
C GLY A 61 -8.61 -3.19 17.86
N ASN A 62 -7.96 -3.63 16.78
CA ASN A 62 -6.96 -4.70 16.78
C ASN A 62 -5.52 -4.16 16.76
N MET A 63 -5.33 -2.84 16.67
CA MET A 63 -4.02 -2.22 16.54
C MET A 63 -3.50 -1.75 17.89
N ALA A 64 -2.22 -2.03 18.17
CA ALA A 64 -1.47 -1.43 19.26
C ALA A 64 -0.94 -0.03 18.89
N GLY A 65 -0.75 0.22 17.60
CA GLY A 65 -0.28 1.47 17.05
C GLY A 65 0.28 1.31 15.63
N TYR A 66 0.94 2.36 15.18
CA TYR A 66 1.60 2.41 13.88
C TYR A 66 3.00 3.03 14.00
N SER A 67 3.78 3.00 12.91
CA SER A 67 5.11 3.61 12.84
C SER A 67 5.42 4.13 11.44
N GLY A 68 6.41 5.03 11.32
CA GLY A 68 6.99 5.43 10.04
C GLY A 68 6.23 6.49 9.26
N ILE A 69 5.45 7.35 9.91
CA ILE A 69 4.66 8.38 9.26
C ILE A 69 5.21 9.78 9.52
N SER A 70 5.24 10.24 10.78
CA SER A 70 5.60 11.62 11.10
C SER A 70 7.07 11.96 10.79
N GLY A 71 7.99 11.04 11.02
CA GLY A 71 9.42 11.22 10.77
C GLY A 71 9.80 11.28 9.27
N TRP A 72 8.85 11.03 8.37
CA TRP A 72 9.00 11.13 6.93
C TRP A 72 8.08 12.19 6.29
N TYR A 73 7.42 13.02 7.13
CA TYR A 73 6.50 14.08 6.67
C TYR A 73 5.36 13.55 5.78
N LYS A 74 4.84 12.34 6.11
CA LYS A 74 3.79 11.67 5.34
C LYS A 74 2.39 11.88 5.90
N MET A 75 2.27 12.54 7.06
CA MET A 75 0.98 12.79 7.71
C MET A 75 0.20 13.87 6.97
N ASP A 76 -1.04 13.56 6.62
CA ASP A 76 -2.03 14.56 6.18
C ASP A 76 -3.17 14.70 7.20
N ASP A 77 -3.97 15.76 7.08
CA ASP A 77 -5.03 16.07 8.04
C ASP A 77 -6.12 14.98 8.08
N ALA A 78 -6.47 14.41 6.94
CA ALA A 78 -7.49 13.36 6.84
C ALA A 78 -7.03 12.07 7.54
N LEU A 79 -5.76 11.71 7.41
CA LEU A 79 -5.21 10.57 8.12
C LEU A 79 -5.10 10.85 9.61
N LYS A 80 -4.63 12.04 9.99
CA LYS A 80 -4.48 12.46 11.39
C LYS A 80 -5.77 12.31 12.16
N GLU A 81 -6.91 12.75 11.59
CA GLU A 81 -8.23 12.58 12.20
C GLU A 81 -8.60 11.10 12.40
N ARG A 82 -8.26 10.24 11.44
CA ARG A 82 -8.52 8.80 11.51
C ARG A 82 -7.62 8.04 12.50
N LEU A 83 -6.43 8.58 12.79
CA LEU A 83 -5.44 8.00 13.70
C LEU A 83 -5.53 8.52 15.13
N ASP A 84 -6.44 9.44 15.45
CA ASP A 84 -6.53 10.17 16.72
C ASP A 84 -6.45 9.28 17.98
N SER A 85 -6.96 8.05 17.89
CA SER A 85 -6.96 7.07 19.00
C SER A 85 -5.76 6.11 18.99
N LEU A 86 -4.90 6.14 17.96
CA LEU A 86 -3.77 5.22 17.81
C LEU A 86 -2.44 5.94 18.02
N PRO A 87 -1.55 5.42 18.90
CA PRO A 87 -0.23 6.02 19.09
C PRO A 87 0.69 5.71 17.89
N GLU A 88 1.49 6.71 17.49
CA GLU A 88 2.67 6.47 16.68
C GLU A 88 3.79 5.93 17.59
N LEU A 89 4.14 4.66 17.42
CA LEU A 89 5.12 3.96 18.27
C LEU A 89 6.56 4.37 17.93
N ALA A 90 6.82 4.69 16.68
CA ALA A 90 8.10 5.20 16.21
C ALA A 90 7.89 6.16 15.02
N PRO A 91 8.52 7.35 14.99
CA PRO A 91 8.37 8.30 13.88
C PRO A 91 8.88 7.78 12.53
N GLN A 92 9.83 6.85 12.58
CA GLN A 92 10.40 6.18 11.42
C GLN A 92 10.18 4.67 11.53
N ARG A 93 11.23 3.85 11.35
CA ARG A 93 11.12 2.38 11.44
C ARG A 93 11.03 1.94 12.90
N PRO A 94 10.19 0.97 13.25
CA PRO A 94 10.17 0.42 14.60
C PRO A 94 11.44 -0.41 14.85
N THR A 95 11.74 -0.64 16.13
CA THR A 95 12.75 -1.63 16.56
C THR A 95 12.06 -2.79 17.26
N LYS A 96 12.81 -3.86 17.56
CA LYS A 96 12.28 -4.99 18.35
C LYS A 96 11.77 -4.54 19.71
N GLU A 97 12.51 -3.64 20.36
CA GLU A 97 12.16 -3.10 21.68
C GLU A 97 10.83 -2.33 21.63
N VAL A 98 10.62 -1.53 20.58
CA VAL A 98 9.36 -0.82 20.35
C VAL A 98 8.19 -1.78 20.19
N LEU A 99 8.36 -2.84 19.38
CA LEU A 99 7.32 -3.85 19.17
C LEU A 99 7.01 -4.64 20.46
N LEU A 100 8.04 -5.01 21.23
CA LEU A 100 7.89 -5.69 22.51
C LEU A 100 7.24 -4.80 23.56
N ALA A 101 7.62 -3.52 23.65
CA ALA A 101 7.02 -2.55 24.58
C ALA A 101 5.54 -2.29 24.26
N ALA A 102 5.14 -2.46 23.01
CA ALA A 102 3.74 -2.39 22.57
C ALA A 102 2.97 -3.72 22.76
N ASP A 103 3.60 -4.77 23.31
CA ASP A 103 3.06 -6.14 23.36
C ASP A 103 2.52 -6.60 22.00
N ALA A 104 3.22 -6.27 20.90
CA ALA A 104 2.76 -6.58 19.57
C ALA A 104 2.73 -8.11 19.34
N ASP A 105 1.64 -8.60 18.75
CA ASP A 105 1.49 -9.99 18.30
C ASP A 105 1.50 -10.14 16.78
N PHE A 106 1.48 -9.00 16.07
CA PHE A 106 1.48 -8.94 14.61
C PHE A 106 2.17 -7.68 14.12
N LEU A 107 2.94 -7.83 13.03
CA LEU A 107 3.54 -6.71 12.30
C LEU A 107 3.13 -6.79 10.82
N PHE A 108 2.50 -5.73 10.31
CA PHE A 108 2.32 -5.52 8.88
C PHE A 108 3.38 -4.55 8.39
N ALA A 109 4.35 -5.06 7.65
CA ALA A 109 5.49 -4.30 7.13
C ALA A 109 5.93 -4.89 5.79
N GLY A 110 6.81 -4.19 5.07
CA GLY A 110 7.38 -4.68 3.82
C GLY A 110 8.89 -4.62 3.84
N TRP A 111 9.52 -5.32 2.93
CA TRP A 111 10.95 -5.23 2.67
C TRP A 111 11.28 -3.83 2.14
N ASN A 112 12.18 -3.13 2.82
CA ASN A 112 12.44 -1.68 2.74
C ASN A 112 11.31 -0.79 3.28
N TYR A 113 10.15 -1.35 3.65
CA TYR A 113 9.06 -0.71 4.38
C TYR A 113 9.00 -1.27 5.82
N GLY A 114 10.05 -1.06 6.61
CA GLY A 114 10.18 -1.55 7.98
C GLY A 114 11.07 -2.78 8.13
N LEU A 115 10.92 -3.78 7.26
CA LEU A 115 11.81 -4.94 7.21
C LEU A 115 13.06 -4.64 6.37
N LYS A 116 14.15 -5.35 6.67
CA LYS A 116 15.41 -5.26 5.92
C LYS A 116 16.03 -6.64 5.79
N VAL A 117 16.46 -7.01 4.57
CA VAL A 117 17.17 -8.26 4.31
C VAL A 117 18.47 -8.29 5.14
N GLY A 118 18.65 -9.34 5.95
CA GLY A 118 19.78 -9.45 6.86
C GLY A 118 19.77 -8.48 8.04
N GLY A 119 18.69 -7.74 8.24
CA GLY A 119 18.52 -6.79 9.35
C GLY A 119 17.95 -7.42 10.61
N GLU A 120 17.71 -6.58 11.61
CA GLU A 120 17.16 -7.00 12.90
C GLU A 120 15.67 -7.34 12.85
N LEU A 121 14.91 -6.64 12.00
CA LEU A 121 13.49 -6.89 11.80
C LEU A 121 13.31 -7.74 10.54
N THR A 122 13.03 -9.01 10.76
CA THR A 122 12.64 -9.96 9.73
C THR A 122 11.58 -10.90 10.32
N PRO A 123 10.79 -11.60 9.50
CA PRO A 123 9.87 -12.62 10.00
C PRO A 123 10.52 -13.64 10.92
N ASP A 124 11.73 -14.11 10.58
CA ASP A 124 12.45 -15.12 11.34
C ASP A 124 12.94 -14.63 12.71
N THR A 125 13.31 -13.34 12.80
CA THR A 125 13.78 -12.75 14.07
C THR A 125 12.63 -12.34 14.99
N LEU A 126 11.42 -12.15 14.46
CA LEU A 126 10.24 -11.74 15.23
C LEU A 126 9.40 -12.93 15.68
N LEU A 127 9.37 -14.02 14.91
CA LEU A 127 8.58 -15.21 15.22
C LEU A 127 8.90 -15.81 16.61
N PRO A 128 10.19 -15.96 17.05
CA PRO A 128 10.51 -16.43 18.41
C PRO A 128 10.03 -15.51 19.53
N LEU A 129 9.71 -14.26 19.21
CA LEU A 129 9.15 -13.26 20.14
C LEU A 129 7.62 -13.29 20.17
N GLY A 130 6.99 -14.22 19.43
CA GLY A 130 5.54 -14.32 19.34
C GLY A 130 4.91 -13.33 18.36
N ILE A 131 5.70 -12.57 17.60
CA ILE A 131 5.23 -11.57 16.64
C ILE A 131 5.19 -12.19 15.24
N LYS A 132 3.99 -12.42 14.71
CA LYS A 132 3.81 -12.89 13.33
C LYS A 132 3.90 -11.71 12.37
N VAL A 133 4.50 -11.94 11.20
CA VAL A 133 4.69 -10.90 10.18
C VAL A 133 3.93 -11.25 8.93
N TYR A 134 3.14 -10.31 8.42
CA TYR A 134 2.64 -10.31 7.06
C TYR A 134 3.42 -9.26 6.25
N GLU A 135 3.95 -9.69 5.12
CA GLU A 135 4.84 -8.89 4.29
C GLU A 135 4.06 -8.25 3.13
N LEU A 136 4.23 -6.94 2.92
CA LEU A 136 3.66 -6.21 1.79
C LEU A 136 4.06 -6.87 0.47
N THR A 137 3.10 -7.29 -0.34
CA THR A 137 3.30 -8.11 -1.54
C THR A 137 4.19 -7.44 -2.59
N GLU A 138 4.06 -6.12 -2.80
CA GLU A 138 4.93 -5.38 -3.73
C GLU A 138 6.41 -5.54 -3.35
N SER A 139 6.73 -5.49 -2.06
CA SER A 139 8.08 -5.53 -1.54
C SER A 139 8.75 -6.92 -1.60
N CYS A 140 8.00 -7.97 -1.96
CA CYS A 140 8.52 -9.34 -2.04
C CYS A 140 9.64 -9.50 -3.08
N ILE A 141 9.77 -8.59 -4.04
CA ILE A 141 10.85 -8.59 -5.03
C ILE A 141 12.24 -8.58 -4.39
N HIS A 142 12.38 -8.06 -3.17
CA HIS A 142 13.65 -8.02 -2.46
C HIS A 142 14.12 -9.39 -1.94
N ILE A 143 13.24 -10.39 -1.91
CA ILE A 143 13.54 -11.75 -1.39
C ILE A 143 13.09 -12.88 -2.30
N MET A 144 12.34 -12.59 -3.35
CA MET A 144 11.89 -13.57 -4.33
C MET A 144 11.70 -12.92 -5.71
N LYS A 145 11.66 -13.75 -6.76
CA LYS A 145 11.39 -13.26 -8.12
C LYS A 145 9.93 -12.86 -8.26
N LYS A 146 9.69 -11.75 -8.95
CA LYS A 146 8.39 -11.28 -9.41
C LYS A 146 8.51 -10.88 -10.89
N ASP A 147 7.43 -10.95 -11.65
CA ASP A 147 7.43 -10.52 -13.05
C ASP A 147 7.30 -8.99 -13.16
N LYS A 148 6.37 -8.40 -12.41
CA LYS A 148 6.16 -6.94 -12.26
C LYS A 148 5.32 -6.65 -11.03
N SER A 149 5.22 -5.37 -10.64
CA SER A 149 4.17 -4.94 -9.71
C SER A 149 2.83 -4.79 -10.44
N SER A 150 1.74 -4.98 -9.71
CA SER A 150 0.38 -4.87 -10.25
C SER A 150 -0.58 -4.35 -9.18
N MET A 151 -1.76 -3.89 -9.61
CA MET A 151 -2.85 -3.55 -8.67
C MET A 151 -3.31 -4.77 -7.86
N ASP A 152 -3.15 -5.98 -8.43
CA ASP A 152 -3.47 -7.22 -7.71
C ASP A 152 -2.59 -7.46 -6.49
N ASP A 153 -1.36 -6.95 -6.45
CA ASP A 153 -0.51 -7.00 -5.26
C ASP A 153 -1.22 -6.32 -4.06
N MET A 154 -1.72 -5.11 -4.27
CA MET A 154 -2.44 -4.35 -3.25
C MET A 154 -3.79 -4.99 -2.89
N TYR A 155 -4.53 -5.52 -3.88
CA TYR A 155 -5.78 -6.24 -3.62
C TYR A 155 -5.54 -7.49 -2.79
N ASN A 156 -4.50 -8.26 -3.09
CA ASN A 156 -4.13 -9.46 -2.33
C ASN A 156 -3.74 -9.13 -0.89
N ASP A 157 -3.04 -8.01 -0.67
CA ASP A 157 -2.72 -7.56 0.69
C ASP A 157 -3.98 -7.27 1.50
N ILE A 158 -4.95 -6.52 0.94
CA ILE A 158 -6.23 -6.23 1.59
C ILE A 158 -7.00 -7.52 1.89
N LEU A 159 -7.08 -8.45 0.93
CA LEU A 159 -7.78 -9.73 1.10
C LEU A 159 -7.11 -10.59 2.18
N ASN A 160 -5.78 -10.70 2.18
CA ASN A 160 -5.06 -11.47 3.17
C ASN A 160 -5.15 -10.87 4.57
N ILE A 161 -5.04 -9.54 4.71
CA ILE A 161 -5.31 -8.87 5.99
C ILE A 161 -6.75 -9.12 6.44
N GLY A 162 -7.72 -9.05 5.52
CA GLY A 162 -9.11 -9.40 5.83
C GLY A 162 -9.28 -10.81 6.38
N ARG A 163 -8.59 -11.80 5.81
CA ARG A 163 -8.58 -13.19 6.28
C ARG A 163 -7.88 -13.33 7.63
N ILE A 164 -6.69 -12.72 7.79
CA ILE A 164 -5.91 -12.74 9.04
C ILE A 164 -6.72 -12.21 10.23
N PHE A 165 -7.54 -11.19 9.99
CA PHE A 165 -8.34 -10.55 11.05
C PHE A 165 -9.80 -11.02 11.12
N GLY A 166 -10.21 -11.98 10.27
CA GLY A 166 -11.57 -12.53 10.27
C GLY A 166 -12.63 -11.56 9.74
N VAL A 167 -12.25 -10.63 8.85
CA VAL A 167 -13.12 -9.65 8.18
C VAL A 167 -13.10 -9.84 6.66
N GLU A 168 -13.01 -11.08 6.20
CA GLU A 168 -12.84 -11.42 4.77
C GLU A 168 -13.96 -10.86 3.89
N GLU A 169 -15.23 -10.95 4.31
CA GLU A 169 -16.36 -10.41 3.56
C GLU A 169 -16.22 -8.91 3.31
N LYS A 170 -15.75 -8.16 4.31
CA LYS A 170 -15.48 -6.72 4.19
C LYS A 170 -14.33 -6.46 3.23
N ALA A 171 -13.27 -7.26 3.28
CA ALA A 171 -12.13 -7.11 2.39
C ALA A 171 -12.51 -7.38 0.93
N VAL A 172 -13.31 -8.41 0.67
CA VAL A 172 -13.84 -8.73 -0.68
C VAL A 172 -14.70 -7.57 -1.19
N ALA A 173 -15.67 -7.10 -0.40
CA ALA A 173 -16.51 -5.98 -0.81
C ALA A 173 -15.72 -4.70 -1.11
N LEU A 174 -14.67 -4.42 -0.31
CA LEU A 174 -13.78 -3.27 -0.50
C LEU A 174 -12.99 -3.39 -1.82
N VAL A 175 -12.39 -4.54 -2.07
CA VAL A 175 -11.61 -4.80 -3.30
C VAL A 175 -12.49 -4.76 -4.54
N ASP A 176 -13.69 -5.33 -4.49
CA ASP A 176 -14.65 -5.29 -5.59
C ASP A 176 -15.08 -3.86 -5.90
N GLY A 177 -15.32 -3.04 -4.89
CA GLY A 177 -15.60 -1.61 -5.04
C GLY A 177 -14.44 -0.89 -5.74
N TYR A 178 -13.21 -1.11 -5.32
CA TYR A 178 -12.02 -0.53 -5.93
C TYR A 178 -11.86 -0.91 -7.41
N LYS A 179 -12.05 -2.19 -7.74
CA LYS A 179 -12.00 -2.68 -9.13
C LYS A 179 -13.07 -2.01 -10.01
N GLN A 180 -14.29 -1.85 -9.48
CA GLN A 180 -15.37 -1.16 -10.19
C GLN A 180 -15.05 0.32 -10.42
N GLU A 181 -14.52 1.02 -9.42
CA GLU A 181 -14.13 2.43 -9.55
C GLU A 181 -13.02 2.64 -10.60
N ILE A 182 -12.00 1.79 -10.61
CA ILE A 182 -10.95 1.83 -11.63
C ILE A 182 -11.53 1.55 -13.02
N ALA A 183 -12.33 0.49 -13.16
CA ALA A 183 -12.95 0.16 -14.44
C ALA A 183 -13.80 1.32 -14.98
N ALA A 184 -14.57 1.99 -14.13
CA ALA A 184 -15.36 3.16 -14.51
C ALA A 184 -14.49 4.35 -14.94
N ALA A 185 -13.39 4.60 -14.22
CA ALA A 185 -12.47 5.71 -14.52
C ALA A 185 -11.70 5.50 -15.82
N THR A 186 -11.38 4.24 -16.15
CA THR A 186 -10.56 3.88 -17.32
C THR A 186 -11.39 3.46 -18.55
N ALA A 187 -12.71 3.34 -18.42
CA ALA A 187 -13.60 2.95 -19.52
C ALA A 187 -13.50 3.86 -20.77
N THR A 188 -13.22 5.15 -20.57
CA THR A 188 -13.09 6.15 -21.63
C THR A 188 -11.68 6.20 -22.24
N VAL A 189 -10.71 5.53 -21.60
CA VAL A 189 -9.29 5.53 -22.00
C VAL A 189 -9.01 4.39 -22.99
N ALA A 190 -9.80 3.33 -22.96
CA ALA A 190 -9.68 2.20 -23.83
C ALA A 190 -9.87 2.62 -25.31
N GLY A 191 -8.78 2.66 -26.09
CA GLY A 191 -8.78 3.06 -27.49
C GLY A 191 -8.39 4.52 -27.77
N ALA A 192 -7.95 5.28 -26.79
CA ALA A 192 -7.63 6.72 -26.92
C ALA A 192 -6.24 7.05 -27.51
N GLY A 193 -5.69 6.21 -28.38
CA GLY A 193 -4.42 6.46 -29.08
C GLY A 193 -3.20 5.81 -28.40
N GLU A 194 -2.01 6.36 -28.64
CA GLU A 194 -0.77 5.86 -28.05
C GLU A 194 -0.69 6.16 -26.55
N ALA A 195 -0.26 5.17 -25.77
CA ALA A 195 -0.09 5.32 -24.32
C ALA A 195 0.95 6.40 -23.99
N PRO A 196 0.63 7.42 -23.20
CA PRO A 196 1.58 8.49 -22.87
C PRO A 196 2.76 7.93 -22.07
N LYS A 197 3.95 8.41 -22.39
CA LYS A 197 5.21 8.09 -21.71
C LYS A 197 5.29 8.90 -20.42
N VAL A 198 5.43 8.21 -19.30
CA VAL A 198 5.43 8.83 -17.95
C VAL A 198 6.77 8.60 -17.27
N PHE A 199 7.38 9.65 -16.76
CA PHE A 199 8.51 9.56 -15.84
C PHE A 199 8.04 9.78 -14.42
N VAL A 200 8.44 8.90 -13.48
CA VAL A 200 8.18 9.07 -12.05
C VAL A 200 9.37 9.78 -11.42
N TYR A 201 9.15 10.94 -10.83
CA TYR A 201 10.17 11.70 -10.11
C TYR A 201 9.81 11.82 -8.63
N ASP A 202 10.51 11.05 -7.80
CA ASP A 202 10.35 11.07 -6.35
C ASP A 202 11.22 12.16 -5.72
N SER A 203 12.53 12.10 -5.92
CA SER A 203 13.52 12.99 -5.32
C SER A 203 14.85 12.93 -6.07
N GLY A 204 15.85 13.68 -5.59
CA GLY A 204 17.23 13.64 -6.10
C GLY A 204 17.47 14.55 -7.31
N GLU A 205 18.29 15.61 -7.13
CA GLU A 205 18.61 16.55 -8.20
C GLU A 205 19.76 16.07 -9.08
N GLU A 206 20.80 15.45 -8.50
CA GLU A 206 21.93 14.90 -9.27
C GLU A 206 21.56 13.60 -9.97
N LYS A 207 20.88 12.72 -9.26
CA LYS A 207 20.35 11.44 -9.74
C LYS A 207 18.92 11.30 -9.27
N PRO A 208 17.95 11.25 -10.19
CA PRO A 208 16.56 11.11 -9.80
C PRO A 208 16.30 9.73 -9.21
N PHE A 209 15.62 9.71 -8.04
CA PHE A 209 15.04 8.51 -7.48
C PHE A 209 13.70 8.29 -8.16
N THR A 210 13.49 7.10 -8.70
CA THR A 210 12.36 6.78 -9.59
C THR A 210 11.84 5.37 -9.37
N ALA A 211 10.68 5.08 -9.95
CA ALA A 211 10.02 3.79 -9.93
C ALA A 211 10.44 2.93 -11.13
N GLY A 212 11.02 1.76 -10.87
CA GLY A 212 11.27 0.71 -11.86
C GLY A 212 10.06 -0.22 -12.04
N ARG A 213 10.29 -1.39 -12.67
CA ARG A 213 9.26 -2.39 -12.99
C ARG A 213 8.45 -2.88 -11.79
N PHE A 214 9.08 -2.97 -10.64
CA PHE A 214 8.51 -3.59 -9.43
C PHE A 214 7.96 -2.60 -8.41
N ALA A 215 7.91 -1.30 -8.73
CA ALA A 215 7.32 -0.28 -7.88
C ALA A 215 5.85 0.01 -8.26
N MET A 216 5.03 0.32 -7.27
CA MET A 216 3.59 0.58 -7.46
C MET A 216 3.28 1.65 -8.51
N PRO A 217 4.03 2.76 -8.66
CA PRO A 217 3.72 3.74 -9.71
C PRO A 217 3.71 3.16 -11.11
N THR A 218 4.52 2.14 -11.41
CA THR A 218 4.48 1.45 -12.71
C THR A 218 3.13 0.76 -12.94
N ALA A 219 2.60 0.08 -11.92
CA ALA A 219 1.27 -0.52 -11.96
C ALA A 219 0.14 0.51 -12.09
N LEU A 220 0.24 1.65 -11.39
CA LEU A 220 -0.72 2.74 -11.45
C LEU A 220 -0.79 3.39 -12.84
N ILE A 221 0.38 3.66 -13.43
CA ILE A 221 0.53 4.23 -14.77
C ILE A 221 -0.07 3.26 -15.80
N GLU A 222 0.25 1.97 -15.72
CA GLU A 222 -0.32 0.94 -16.60
C GLU A 222 -1.85 0.86 -16.45
N ALA A 223 -2.36 0.79 -15.21
CA ALA A 223 -3.79 0.75 -14.93
C ALA A 223 -4.54 1.99 -15.47
N ALA A 224 -3.88 3.14 -15.52
CA ALA A 224 -4.42 4.39 -16.07
C ALA A 224 -4.25 4.52 -17.61
N GLY A 225 -3.66 3.53 -18.28
CA GLY A 225 -3.45 3.52 -19.74
C GLY A 225 -2.20 4.26 -20.20
N GLY A 226 -1.23 4.51 -19.33
CA GLY A 226 0.08 5.09 -19.66
C GLY A 226 1.18 4.03 -19.67
N ARG A 227 2.42 4.49 -19.88
CA ARG A 227 3.64 3.68 -19.89
C ARG A 227 4.74 4.36 -19.08
N ASN A 228 5.24 3.67 -18.03
CA ASN A 228 6.42 4.16 -17.31
C ASN A 228 7.66 4.02 -18.19
N ILE A 229 8.41 5.12 -18.42
CA ILE A 229 9.61 5.06 -19.23
C ILE A 229 10.75 4.25 -18.60
N MET A 230 10.63 3.89 -17.30
CA MET A 230 11.58 3.06 -16.56
C MET A 230 11.06 1.63 -16.28
N GLU A 231 10.03 1.16 -17.00
CA GLU A 231 9.46 -0.18 -16.82
C GLU A 231 10.39 -1.35 -17.17
N ASP A 232 11.48 -1.07 -17.89
CA ASP A 232 12.54 -2.02 -18.23
C ASP A 232 13.62 -2.13 -17.14
N VAL A 233 13.61 -1.23 -16.16
CA VAL A 233 14.54 -1.27 -15.02
C VAL A 233 14.03 -2.29 -14.00
N GLU A 234 14.75 -3.42 -13.90
CA GLU A 234 14.35 -4.60 -13.09
C GLU A 234 14.62 -4.39 -11.59
N THR A 235 14.01 -3.37 -11.03
CA THR A 235 14.03 -3.07 -9.59
C THR A 235 12.73 -2.42 -9.15
N SER A 236 12.54 -2.23 -7.83
CA SER A 236 11.46 -1.41 -7.29
C SER A 236 11.84 0.07 -7.40
N TRP A 237 12.14 0.73 -6.29
CA TRP A 237 12.60 2.11 -6.29
C TRP A 237 14.13 2.18 -6.43
N THR A 238 14.64 3.09 -7.27
CA THR A 238 16.08 3.20 -7.54
C THR A 238 16.49 4.58 -8.03
N GLU A 239 17.78 4.89 -7.92
CA GLU A 239 18.39 6.02 -8.59
C GLU A 239 18.75 5.67 -10.05
N VAL A 240 18.55 6.61 -10.96
CA VAL A 240 19.00 6.53 -12.37
C VAL A 240 19.75 7.81 -12.75
N GLY A 241 20.34 7.86 -13.95
CA GLY A 241 20.85 9.10 -14.53
C GLY A 241 19.73 9.93 -15.16
N TRP A 242 19.98 11.24 -15.38
CA TRP A 242 19.07 12.09 -16.14
C TRP A 242 19.14 11.84 -17.65
N GLU A 243 20.26 11.33 -18.17
CA GLU A 243 20.44 11.05 -19.58
C GLU A 243 19.37 10.08 -20.14
N PRO A 244 19.10 8.92 -19.52
CA PRO A 244 18.00 8.05 -19.95
C PRO A 244 16.62 8.72 -19.89
N VAL A 245 16.38 9.63 -18.93
CA VAL A 245 15.12 10.38 -18.84
C VAL A 245 14.94 11.30 -20.03
N ILE A 246 15.99 12.06 -20.36
CA ILE A 246 16.01 12.98 -21.52
C ILE A 246 15.83 12.19 -22.83
N GLU A 247 16.58 11.10 -23.00
CA GLU A 247 16.54 10.27 -24.22
C GLU A 247 15.15 9.64 -24.44
N ARG A 248 14.53 9.12 -23.38
CA ARG A 248 13.21 8.49 -23.44
C ARG A 248 12.05 9.47 -23.59
N ASN A 249 12.33 10.75 -23.35
CA ASN A 249 11.49 11.87 -23.77
C ASN A 249 10.04 11.75 -23.26
N PRO A 250 9.78 11.82 -21.93
CA PRO A 250 8.46 11.61 -21.35
C PRO A 250 7.46 12.73 -21.72
N ASP A 251 6.21 12.32 -21.92
CA ASP A 251 5.08 13.21 -22.17
C ASP A 251 4.52 13.82 -20.89
N ILE A 252 4.71 13.13 -19.76
CA ILE A 252 4.21 13.50 -18.42
C ILE A 252 5.29 13.18 -17.39
N VAL A 253 5.44 14.05 -16.39
CA VAL A 253 6.18 13.75 -15.16
C VAL A 253 5.20 13.58 -14.01
N LEU A 254 5.24 12.41 -13.38
CA LEU A 254 4.55 12.13 -12.13
C LEU A 254 5.48 12.49 -10.97
N ILE A 255 5.09 13.49 -10.18
CA ILE A 255 5.82 13.94 -8.99
C ILE A 255 5.24 13.23 -7.76
N VAL A 256 6.10 12.55 -6.99
CA VAL A 256 5.70 12.02 -5.66
C VAL A 256 5.91 13.11 -4.62
N ASP A 257 4.82 13.53 -3.98
CA ASP A 257 4.83 14.65 -3.02
C ASP A 257 4.88 14.15 -1.59
N TYR A 258 6.03 14.32 -0.94
CA TYR A 258 6.28 14.11 0.48
C TYR A 258 7.68 14.61 0.86
N GLY A 259 7.99 14.58 2.15
CA GLY A 259 9.31 14.95 2.64
C GLY A 259 9.48 16.46 2.80
N ALA A 260 10.74 16.89 2.88
CA ALA A 260 11.09 18.29 3.10
C ALA A 260 11.07 19.14 1.81
N VAL A 261 11.14 18.48 0.63
CA VAL A 261 11.12 19.14 -0.68
C VAL A 261 9.74 18.96 -1.30
N SER A 262 9.01 20.04 -1.45
CA SER A 262 7.64 20.03 -1.98
C SER A 262 7.59 19.69 -3.48
N ALA A 263 6.41 19.25 -3.94
CA ALA A 263 6.17 19.04 -5.36
C ALA A 263 6.45 20.30 -6.20
N ALA A 264 6.14 21.48 -5.68
CA ALA A 264 6.40 22.75 -6.36
C ALA A 264 7.91 22.98 -6.58
N GLU A 265 8.73 22.71 -5.57
CA GLU A 265 10.20 22.84 -5.69
C GLU A 265 10.78 21.82 -6.67
N LYS A 266 10.28 20.59 -6.68
CA LYS A 266 10.67 19.54 -7.65
C LYS A 266 10.33 19.96 -9.08
N ILE A 267 9.14 20.52 -9.32
CA ILE A 267 8.71 21.04 -10.61
C ILE A 267 9.57 22.23 -11.03
N ASP A 268 9.84 23.16 -10.12
CA ASP A 268 10.70 24.33 -10.39
C ASP A 268 12.13 23.96 -10.70
N PHE A 269 12.68 22.94 -10.06
CA PHE A 269 13.98 22.36 -10.42
C PHE A 269 13.99 21.88 -11.87
N MET A 270 12.99 21.10 -12.28
CA MET A 270 12.90 20.60 -13.66
C MET A 270 12.75 21.72 -14.68
N ARG A 271 11.93 22.74 -14.40
CA ARG A 271 11.72 23.88 -15.29
C ARG A 271 12.95 24.76 -15.45
N ARG A 272 13.74 24.94 -14.39
CA ARG A 272 14.94 25.81 -14.40
C ARG A 272 16.16 25.14 -14.98
N ASN A 273 16.17 23.81 -15.08
CA ASN A 273 17.33 23.08 -15.62
C ASN A 273 17.35 23.15 -17.15
N PRO A 274 18.37 23.78 -17.78
CA PRO A 274 18.43 23.93 -19.23
C PRO A 274 18.46 22.60 -19.99
N ALA A 275 18.96 21.51 -19.35
CA ALA A 275 18.99 20.19 -19.95
C ALA A 275 17.62 19.57 -20.18
N PHE A 276 16.59 20.03 -19.45
CA PHE A 276 15.24 19.45 -19.52
C PHE A 276 14.26 20.25 -20.39
N LYS A 277 14.67 21.40 -20.91
CA LYS A 277 13.80 22.36 -21.65
C LYS A 277 13.07 21.74 -22.85
N ASP A 278 13.66 20.72 -23.48
CA ASP A 278 13.12 20.07 -24.67
C ASP A 278 12.30 18.81 -24.35
N ILE A 279 12.27 18.36 -23.09
CA ILE A 279 11.41 17.26 -22.64
C ILE A 279 9.94 17.69 -22.78
N PRO A 280 9.07 16.94 -23.51
CA PRO A 280 7.69 17.33 -23.76
C PRO A 280 6.90 17.64 -22.48
N ALA A 281 7.10 16.85 -21.43
CA ALA A 281 6.46 17.07 -20.13
C ALA A 281 6.80 18.46 -19.54
N VAL A 282 8.08 18.85 -19.60
CA VAL A 282 8.56 20.14 -19.06
C VAL A 282 8.10 21.28 -19.95
N LYS A 283 8.32 21.16 -21.27
CA LYS A 283 7.94 22.16 -22.27
C LYS A 283 6.43 22.49 -22.25
N ASN A 284 5.60 21.47 -22.09
CA ASN A 284 4.13 21.60 -22.10
C ASN A 284 3.53 21.69 -20.70
N ASN A 285 4.36 21.79 -19.66
CA ASN A 285 3.94 21.87 -18.26
C ASN A 285 3.01 20.70 -17.83
N ARG A 286 3.31 19.48 -18.25
CA ARG A 286 2.51 18.30 -17.97
C ARG A 286 3.09 17.56 -16.76
N PHE A 287 2.74 18.05 -15.58
CA PHE A 287 3.08 17.45 -14.29
C PHE A 287 1.82 16.93 -13.61
N VAL A 288 1.90 15.73 -13.04
CA VAL A 288 0.87 15.15 -12.18
C VAL A 288 1.48 14.96 -10.81
N ILE A 289 0.82 15.47 -9.77
CA ILE A 289 1.30 15.38 -8.40
C ILE A 289 0.47 14.30 -7.69
N LEU A 290 1.15 13.31 -7.12
CA LEU A 290 0.54 12.32 -6.24
C LEU A 290 1.17 12.40 -4.85
N PRO A 291 0.38 12.55 -3.79
CA PRO A 291 0.86 12.33 -2.43
C PRO A 291 1.50 10.94 -2.28
N TYR A 292 2.46 10.80 -1.38
CA TYR A 292 3.18 9.54 -1.15
C TYR A 292 2.23 8.32 -1.00
N ALA A 293 1.17 8.45 -0.20
CA ALA A 293 0.21 7.38 0.03
C ALA A 293 -0.60 6.98 -1.23
N GLN A 294 -0.65 7.84 -2.25
CA GLN A 294 -1.23 7.51 -3.55
C GLN A 294 -0.24 6.80 -4.48
N ALA A 295 1.07 7.01 -4.27
CA ALA A 295 2.13 6.44 -5.10
C ALA A 295 2.69 5.10 -4.55
N THR A 296 2.29 4.69 -3.35
CA THR A 296 2.70 3.44 -2.70
C THR A 296 1.50 2.49 -2.54
N PRO A 297 1.73 1.15 -2.42
CA PRO A 297 0.62 0.18 -2.37
C PRO A 297 -0.37 0.48 -1.24
N GLY A 298 -1.59 0.86 -1.56
CA GLY A 298 -2.60 1.21 -0.55
C GLY A 298 -3.95 1.62 -1.13
N PRO A 299 -4.95 1.86 -0.28
CA PRO A 299 -6.31 2.21 -0.70
C PRO A 299 -6.39 3.45 -1.59
N ARG A 300 -5.48 4.42 -1.41
CA ARG A 300 -5.44 5.65 -2.21
C ARG A 300 -4.96 5.45 -3.65
N ASN A 301 -4.52 4.25 -4.02
CA ASN A 301 -4.15 3.92 -5.40
C ASN A 301 -5.33 4.09 -6.37
N ILE A 302 -6.57 3.94 -5.89
CA ILE A 302 -7.78 4.12 -6.69
C ILE A 302 -7.90 5.57 -7.16
N GLU A 303 -7.67 6.52 -6.25
CA GLU A 303 -7.66 7.95 -6.57
C GLU A 303 -6.49 8.31 -7.49
N ALA A 304 -5.32 7.69 -7.28
CA ALA A 304 -4.17 7.86 -8.15
C ALA A 304 -4.48 7.43 -9.59
N VAL A 305 -5.05 6.25 -9.81
CA VAL A 305 -5.43 5.78 -11.15
C VAL A 305 -6.44 6.72 -11.81
N LYS A 306 -7.45 7.19 -11.05
CA LYS A 306 -8.42 8.19 -11.55
C LYS A 306 -7.76 9.49 -11.99
N ALA A 307 -6.86 10.03 -11.16
CA ALA A 307 -6.13 11.26 -11.46
C ALA A 307 -5.22 11.11 -12.68
N LEU A 308 -4.50 9.99 -12.78
CA LEU A 308 -3.63 9.67 -13.90
C LEU A 308 -4.45 9.49 -15.19
N ALA A 309 -5.53 8.72 -15.18
CA ALA A 309 -6.40 8.52 -16.33
C ALA A 309 -6.95 9.85 -16.87
N ALA A 310 -7.38 10.75 -15.98
CA ALA A 310 -7.83 12.09 -16.36
C ALA A 310 -6.70 12.96 -16.96
N ALA A 311 -5.48 12.86 -16.42
CA ALA A 311 -4.33 13.61 -16.90
C ALA A 311 -3.79 13.09 -18.24
N PHE A 312 -3.89 11.78 -18.47
CA PHE A 312 -3.42 11.14 -19.70
C PHE A 312 -4.32 11.48 -20.89
N HIS A 313 -5.61 11.60 -20.65
CA HIS A 313 -6.63 11.85 -21.65
C HIS A 313 -7.50 13.06 -21.27
N PRO A 314 -6.93 14.30 -21.32
CA PRO A 314 -7.72 15.49 -21.06
C PRO A 314 -8.86 15.55 -22.05
N LYS A 315 -10.09 15.76 -21.55
CA LYS A 315 -11.26 15.96 -22.42
C LYS A 315 -10.96 17.13 -23.35
N SER A 316 -11.08 16.90 -24.66
CA SER A 316 -11.04 17.98 -25.63
C SER A 316 -12.20 18.96 -25.31
N ASN A 317 -11.86 20.19 -24.98
CA ASN A 317 -12.85 21.26 -24.81
C ASN A 317 -13.48 21.62 -26.16
#